data_2b36f122a23b527d3bcb546ddefaafff
#
_entry.id   2b36f122a23b527d3bcb546ddefaafff
#
_cell.length_a   1.000
_cell.length_b   1.000
_cell.length_c   1.000
_cell.angle_alpha   90.00
_cell.angle_beta   90.00
_cell.angle_gamma   90.00
#
_symmetry.space_group_name_H-M   'P 1'
#
loop_
_entity.id
_entity.type
_entity.pdbx_description
1 polymer ?
#
loop_
_entity_poly.entity_id
_entity_poly.type
_entity_poly.pdbx_seq_one_letter_code
_entity_poly.pdbx_strand_id
1 'polypeptide(L)'
;MDPTGIRIEDFNYPLPDERIAKYPLAQRDRSKLLYVNKSRITEKKFSEIPDLLPDNALLLFNETRVIQARLLFEKPTGARIEIFCLEPVEPVSDFQLAFQQKPPVVWKCLVGNARRWKSGRLEANLLIQDQEVRLFAERKEKLSNAFLISFTWEPEEVSFADILESSGLTPLPPYLHREAEESDKIRYQTVYARWNGSVAAPTAGLHFTKTILQQLEEKGIDKDELILHVGAGTFKP
;
A
#
# COMPACT_ATOMS: atom_id res chain seq x y z
N MET A 1 2.77 -28.43 -16.54
CA MET A 1 3.91 -27.53 -16.86
C MET A 1 4.77 -27.49 -15.63
N ASP A 2 6.04 -27.83 -15.73
CA ASP A 2 6.98 -27.78 -14.60
C ASP A 2 7.28 -26.31 -14.29
N PRO A 3 6.94 -25.77 -13.11
CA PRO A 3 7.17 -24.37 -12.77
C PRO A 3 8.67 -24.00 -12.67
N THR A 4 9.55 -24.99 -12.50
CA THR A 4 11.02 -24.76 -12.44
C THR A 4 11.63 -24.45 -13.82
N GLY A 5 10.90 -24.70 -14.90
CA GLY A 5 11.32 -24.39 -16.28
C GLY A 5 10.88 -23.03 -16.78
N ILE A 6 10.15 -22.24 -15.96
CA ILE A 6 9.68 -20.90 -16.36
C ILE A 6 10.81 -19.89 -16.17
N ARG A 7 11.20 -19.20 -17.24
CA ARG A 7 12.23 -18.16 -17.22
C ARG A 7 11.57 -16.80 -17.36
N ILE A 8 11.95 -15.86 -16.53
CA ILE A 8 11.37 -14.49 -16.55
C ILE A 8 11.63 -13.76 -17.87
N GLU A 9 12.76 -14.06 -18.50
CA GLU A 9 13.15 -13.48 -19.80
C GLU A 9 12.16 -13.82 -20.92
N ASP A 10 11.49 -14.98 -20.85
CA ASP A 10 10.51 -15.43 -21.84
C ASP A 10 9.24 -14.56 -21.85
N PHE A 11 9.04 -13.75 -20.80
CA PHE A 11 7.93 -12.82 -20.63
C PHE A 11 8.33 -11.35 -20.85
N ASN A 12 9.59 -11.11 -21.22
CA ASN A 12 10.08 -9.76 -21.46
C ASN A 12 9.58 -9.25 -22.81
N TYR A 13 9.02 -8.04 -22.81
CA TYR A 13 8.55 -7.37 -24.02
C TYR A 13 8.72 -5.83 -23.86
N PRO A 14 8.84 -5.08 -24.95
CA PRO A 14 8.87 -3.63 -24.88
C PRO A 14 7.52 -3.09 -24.37
N LEU A 15 7.55 -2.40 -23.22
CA LEU A 15 6.41 -1.74 -22.61
C LEU A 15 6.68 -0.22 -22.56
N PRO A 16 6.22 0.55 -23.55
CA PRO A 16 6.39 2.00 -23.54
C PRO A 16 5.61 2.67 -22.38
N ASP A 17 6.18 3.72 -21.79
CA ASP A 17 5.61 4.41 -20.62
C ASP A 17 4.20 4.94 -20.85
N GLU A 18 3.87 5.33 -22.08
CA GLU A 18 2.52 5.79 -22.45
C GLU A 18 1.45 4.69 -22.39
N ARG A 19 1.84 3.42 -22.31
CA ARG A 19 0.93 2.28 -22.12
C ARG A 19 0.59 2.05 -20.65
N ILE A 20 1.31 2.69 -19.74
CA ILE A 20 1.07 2.60 -18.30
C ILE A 20 0.14 3.75 -17.90
N ALA A 21 -1.08 3.43 -17.48
CA ALA A 21 -2.03 4.41 -16.99
C ALA A 21 -1.52 5.01 -15.66
N LYS A 22 -1.28 6.32 -15.63
CA LYS A 22 -0.81 7.03 -14.43
C LYS A 22 -1.92 7.31 -13.44
N TYR A 23 -3.16 7.38 -13.90
CA TYR A 23 -4.35 7.66 -13.10
C TYR A 23 -5.43 6.61 -13.34
N PRO A 24 -6.21 6.24 -12.30
CA PRO A 24 -7.35 5.36 -12.48
C PRO A 24 -8.50 6.08 -13.19
N LEU A 25 -9.36 5.31 -13.86
CA LEU A 25 -10.60 5.85 -14.41
C LEU A 25 -11.50 6.42 -13.30
N ALA A 26 -12.30 7.45 -13.59
CA ALA A 26 -13.24 8.01 -12.62
C ALA A 26 -14.18 6.94 -12.04
N GLN A 27 -14.70 6.06 -12.89
CA GLN A 27 -15.46 4.87 -12.50
C GLN A 27 -14.53 3.66 -12.54
N ARG A 28 -14.22 3.07 -11.36
CA ARG A 28 -13.21 1.99 -11.25
C ARG A 28 -13.62 0.69 -11.94
N ASP A 29 -14.92 0.42 -12.05
CA ASP A 29 -15.49 -0.76 -12.69
C ASP A 29 -15.57 -0.65 -14.23
N ARG A 30 -15.23 0.49 -14.81
CA ARG A 30 -15.08 0.66 -16.25
C ARG A 30 -13.72 0.23 -16.80
N SER A 31 -12.83 -0.23 -15.95
CA SER A 31 -11.54 -0.77 -16.36
C SER A 31 -11.74 -1.94 -17.33
N LYS A 32 -10.81 -2.07 -18.28
CA LYS A 32 -10.77 -3.20 -19.19
C LYS A 32 -10.50 -4.49 -18.42
N LEU A 33 -11.21 -5.53 -18.80
CA LEU A 33 -11.05 -6.89 -18.31
C LEU A 33 -10.65 -7.80 -19.47
N LEU A 34 -9.52 -8.45 -19.36
CA LEU A 34 -9.12 -9.48 -20.30
C LEU A 34 -9.70 -10.81 -19.83
N TYR A 35 -10.75 -11.26 -20.49
CA TYR A 35 -11.42 -12.51 -20.19
C TYR A 35 -10.88 -13.64 -21.04
N VAL A 36 -10.34 -14.67 -20.40
CA VAL A 36 -9.77 -15.85 -21.05
C VAL A 36 -10.64 -17.06 -20.76
N ASN A 37 -11.28 -17.59 -21.77
CA ASN A 37 -12.07 -18.82 -21.68
C ASN A 37 -11.50 -19.86 -22.64
N LYS A 38 -10.96 -20.95 -22.09
CA LYS A 38 -10.16 -21.95 -22.84
C LYS A 38 -9.04 -21.26 -23.62
N SER A 39 -9.09 -21.23 -24.94
CA SER A 39 -8.10 -20.57 -25.81
C SER A 39 -8.59 -19.25 -26.39
N ARG A 40 -9.80 -18.81 -26.06
CA ARG A 40 -10.37 -17.57 -26.58
C ARG A 40 -10.15 -16.43 -25.60
N ILE A 41 -9.51 -15.36 -26.08
CA ILE A 41 -9.30 -14.12 -25.33
C ILE A 41 -10.31 -13.08 -25.85
N THR A 42 -11.04 -12.44 -24.95
CA THR A 42 -11.98 -11.36 -25.27
C THR A 42 -11.78 -10.19 -24.33
N GLU A 43 -11.88 -8.97 -24.84
CA GLU A 43 -11.89 -7.76 -24.04
C GLU A 43 -13.31 -7.49 -23.52
N LYS A 44 -13.43 -7.25 -22.22
CA LYS A 44 -14.64 -6.95 -21.48
C LYS A 44 -14.42 -5.70 -20.62
N LYS A 45 -15.45 -5.25 -19.93
CA LYS A 45 -15.35 -4.29 -18.83
C LYS A 45 -15.46 -5.02 -17.50
N PHE A 46 -14.81 -4.50 -16.48
CA PHE A 46 -14.89 -5.11 -15.15
C PHE A 46 -16.31 -5.14 -14.59
N SER A 47 -17.16 -4.18 -14.96
CA SER A 47 -18.59 -4.15 -14.63
C SER A 47 -19.38 -5.38 -15.13
N GLU A 48 -18.84 -6.14 -16.07
CA GLU A 48 -19.47 -7.36 -16.61
C GLU A 48 -19.11 -8.62 -15.78
N ILE A 49 -18.30 -8.48 -14.70
CA ILE A 49 -17.80 -9.63 -13.93
C ILE A 49 -18.92 -10.49 -13.32
N PRO A 50 -20.06 -9.92 -12.84
CA PRO A 50 -21.17 -10.74 -12.35
C PRO A 50 -21.71 -11.73 -13.39
N ASP A 51 -21.72 -11.35 -14.67
CA ASP A 51 -22.22 -12.21 -15.76
C ASP A 51 -21.18 -13.27 -16.20
N LEU A 52 -19.91 -13.07 -15.87
CA LEU A 52 -18.81 -13.95 -16.27
C LEU A 52 -18.52 -15.05 -15.25
N LEU A 53 -18.90 -14.83 -13.99
CA LEU A 53 -18.66 -15.80 -12.92
C LEU A 53 -19.73 -16.90 -12.93
N PRO A 54 -19.34 -18.16 -12.66
CA PRO A 54 -20.30 -19.24 -12.48
C PRO A 54 -21.14 -19.04 -11.21
N ASP A 55 -22.39 -19.51 -11.23
CA ASP A 55 -23.35 -19.28 -10.12
C ASP A 55 -22.94 -19.93 -8.79
N ASN A 56 -22.04 -20.91 -8.82
CA ASN A 56 -21.51 -21.59 -7.64
C ASN A 56 -20.09 -21.11 -7.25
N ALA A 57 -19.72 -19.92 -7.66
CA ALA A 57 -18.41 -19.37 -7.31
C ALA A 57 -18.36 -18.90 -5.85
N LEU A 58 -17.22 -19.11 -5.20
CA LEU A 58 -16.85 -18.45 -3.95
C LEU A 58 -15.77 -17.41 -4.24
N LEU A 59 -16.00 -16.17 -3.86
CA LEU A 59 -15.04 -15.09 -3.98
C LEU A 59 -14.35 -14.83 -2.64
N LEU A 60 -13.02 -14.87 -2.65
CA LEU A 60 -12.20 -14.51 -1.48
C LEU A 60 -11.67 -13.09 -1.64
N PHE A 61 -11.96 -12.24 -0.66
CA PHE A 61 -11.56 -10.85 -0.62
C PHE A 61 -10.48 -10.59 0.43
N ASN A 62 -9.40 -9.92 0.03
CA ASN A 62 -8.37 -9.48 0.99
C ASN A 62 -8.76 -8.11 1.54
N GLU A 63 -9.24 -8.05 2.80
CA GLU A 63 -9.70 -6.85 3.48
C GLU A 63 -8.59 -5.96 4.02
N THR A 64 -7.34 -6.25 3.69
CA THR A 64 -6.24 -5.40 4.12
C THR A 64 -6.38 -3.97 3.61
N ARG A 65 -6.02 -3.01 4.45
CA ARG A 65 -6.03 -1.59 4.15
C ARG A 65 -4.60 -1.06 4.03
N VAL A 66 -4.37 -0.27 2.98
CA VAL A 66 -3.07 0.39 2.78
C VAL A 66 -2.91 1.51 3.78
N ILE A 67 -1.77 1.51 4.47
CA ILE A 67 -1.36 2.58 5.38
C ILE A 67 -0.55 3.64 4.65
N GLN A 68 -0.56 4.86 5.16
CA GLN A 68 0.27 5.95 4.64
C GLN A 68 1.70 5.81 5.16
N ALA A 69 2.40 4.78 4.70
CA ALA A 69 3.65 4.31 5.28
C ALA A 69 4.89 5.14 4.91
N ARG A 70 4.76 6.19 4.09
CA ARG A 70 5.87 7.04 3.64
C ARG A 70 5.91 8.34 4.39
N LEU A 71 6.89 8.50 5.27
CA LEU A 71 7.15 9.71 6.05
C LEU A 71 8.25 10.54 5.37
N LEU A 72 8.02 11.82 5.20
CA LEU A 72 8.99 12.76 4.62
C LEU A 72 9.58 13.66 5.71
N PHE A 73 10.90 13.70 5.73
CA PHE A 73 11.66 14.60 6.59
C PHE A 73 12.52 15.52 5.73
N GLU A 74 12.66 16.76 6.15
CA GLU A 74 13.58 17.72 5.53
C GLU A 74 14.67 18.12 6.53
N LYS A 75 15.92 17.95 6.12
CA LYS A 75 17.06 18.39 6.92
C LYS A 75 17.24 19.89 6.81
N PRO A 76 17.90 20.57 7.79
CA PRO A 76 18.26 21.98 7.68
C PRO A 76 19.07 22.33 6.41
N THR A 77 19.70 21.34 5.79
CA THR A 77 20.44 21.48 4.53
C THR A 77 19.56 21.42 3.28
N GLY A 78 18.22 21.32 3.43
CA GLY A 78 17.27 21.15 2.33
C GLY A 78 17.22 19.72 1.78
N ALA A 79 17.95 18.78 2.36
CA ALA A 79 17.95 17.39 1.89
C ALA A 79 16.68 16.67 2.36
N ARG A 80 15.87 16.19 1.43
CA ARG A 80 14.69 15.37 1.71
C ARG A 80 15.09 13.92 1.95
N ILE A 81 14.62 13.37 3.06
CA ILE A 81 14.79 11.98 3.48
C ILE A 81 13.40 11.36 3.53
N GLU A 82 13.19 10.30 2.76
CA GLU A 82 11.97 9.50 2.78
C GLU A 82 12.20 8.27 3.66
N ILE A 83 11.32 8.03 4.63
CA ILE A 83 11.32 6.82 5.45
C ILE A 83 10.04 6.04 5.13
N PHE A 84 10.20 4.84 4.59
CA PHE A 84 9.09 3.95 4.24
C PHE A 84 9.00 2.83 5.26
N CYS A 85 7.99 2.91 6.13
CA CYS A 85 7.72 1.92 7.18
C CYS A 85 7.20 0.62 6.54
N LEU A 86 7.85 -0.51 6.86
CA LEU A 86 7.53 -1.83 6.32
C LEU A 86 6.86 -2.73 7.35
N GLU A 87 7.53 -2.92 8.49
CA GLU A 87 7.14 -3.88 9.52
C GLU A 87 7.41 -3.30 10.90
N PRO A 88 6.49 -3.43 11.88
CA PRO A 88 6.74 -3.06 13.26
C PRO A 88 7.71 -4.06 13.91
N VAL A 89 8.55 -3.58 14.84
CA VAL A 89 9.55 -4.39 15.53
C VAL A 89 9.40 -4.27 17.05
N GLU A 90 9.35 -3.04 17.59
CA GLU A 90 9.21 -2.76 19.02
C GLU A 90 8.13 -1.70 19.27
N PRO A 91 7.44 -1.76 20.38
CA PRO A 91 7.48 -2.79 21.45
C PRO A 91 6.72 -4.07 21.06
N VAL A 92 5.98 -4.07 19.94
CA VAL A 92 5.20 -5.20 19.44
C VAL A 92 5.35 -5.33 17.93
N SER A 93 5.32 -6.56 17.42
CA SER A 93 5.42 -6.86 15.98
C SER A 93 4.06 -7.06 15.29
N ASP A 94 2.97 -7.12 16.06
CA ASP A 94 1.63 -7.14 15.49
C ASP A 94 1.25 -5.75 14.97
N PHE A 95 0.78 -5.66 13.73
CA PHE A 95 0.46 -4.39 13.07
C PHE A 95 -0.65 -3.61 13.78
N GLN A 96 -1.73 -4.30 14.21
CA GLN A 96 -2.88 -3.62 14.82
C GLN A 96 -2.50 -3.02 16.17
N LEU A 97 -1.74 -3.76 16.96
CA LEU A 97 -1.23 -3.29 18.24
C LEU A 97 -0.16 -2.21 18.06
N ALA A 98 0.73 -2.35 17.05
CA ALA A 98 1.79 -1.38 16.79
C ALA A 98 1.24 0.00 16.41
N PHE A 99 0.14 0.06 15.67
CA PHE A 99 -0.52 1.33 15.33
C PHE A 99 -1.09 2.07 16.54
N GLN A 100 -1.44 1.35 17.60
CA GLN A 100 -1.97 1.93 18.83
C GLN A 100 -0.87 2.36 19.82
N GLN A 101 0.39 2.03 19.51
CA GLN A 101 1.49 2.34 20.41
C GLN A 101 1.75 3.84 20.54
N LYS A 102 2.24 4.19 21.72
CA LYS A 102 2.82 5.49 22.08
C LYS A 102 4.34 5.46 21.86
N PRO A 103 5.02 6.62 21.81
CA PRO A 103 6.46 6.63 21.64
C PRO A 103 7.19 5.99 22.83
N PRO A 104 8.34 5.34 22.64
CA PRO A 104 9.00 5.10 21.36
C PRO A 104 8.47 3.86 20.63
N VAL A 105 8.50 3.88 19.29
CA VAL A 105 8.28 2.69 18.48
C VAL A 105 9.46 2.46 17.54
N VAL A 106 9.75 1.19 17.23
CA VAL A 106 10.81 0.84 16.28
C VAL A 106 10.19 0.07 15.11
N TRP A 107 10.51 0.53 13.92
CA TRP A 107 10.04 -0.08 12.68
C TRP A 107 11.20 -0.42 11.75
N LYS A 108 11.08 -1.51 11.02
CA LYS A 108 11.90 -1.82 9.87
C LYS A 108 11.45 -0.96 8.70
N CYS A 109 12.38 -0.19 8.11
CA CYS A 109 12.07 0.81 7.10
C CYS A 109 13.05 0.75 5.93
N LEU A 110 12.57 1.09 4.73
CA LEU A 110 13.44 1.57 3.66
C LEU A 110 13.68 3.07 3.85
N VAL A 111 14.86 3.53 3.44
CA VAL A 111 15.22 4.94 3.54
C VAL A 111 15.68 5.46 2.18
N GLY A 112 14.89 6.33 1.58
CA GLY A 112 15.27 7.09 0.40
C GLY A 112 16.32 8.14 0.74
N ASN A 113 17.27 8.37 -0.17
CA ASN A 113 18.41 9.28 0.05
C ASN A 113 19.24 8.95 1.31
N ALA A 114 19.30 7.68 1.71
CA ALA A 114 19.96 7.22 2.93
C ALA A 114 21.42 7.71 3.08
N ARG A 115 22.13 7.97 1.97
CA ARG A 115 23.50 8.51 1.95
C ARG A 115 23.57 9.92 2.55
N ARG A 116 22.49 10.70 2.47
CA ARG A 116 22.39 12.07 3.01
C ARG A 116 22.00 12.10 4.48
N TRP A 117 21.61 10.96 5.06
CA TRP A 117 21.30 10.81 6.48
C TRP A 117 22.22 9.75 7.10
N LYS A 118 23.43 10.11 7.45
CA LYS A 118 24.44 9.19 8.05
C LYS A 118 24.22 9.00 9.54
N SER A 119 23.86 10.08 10.24
CA SER A 119 23.65 10.12 11.69
C SER A 119 22.78 11.30 12.08
N GLY A 120 22.43 11.36 13.36
CA GLY A 120 21.61 12.41 13.94
C GLY A 120 20.12 12.13 13.83
N ARG A 121 19.33 12.88 14.57
CA ARG A 121 17.90 12.83 14.63
C ARG A 121 17.30 13.67 13.49
N LEU A 122 16.30 13.14 12.81
CA LEU A 122 15.43 13.90 11.91
C LEU A 122 14.25 14.43 12.72
N GLU A 123 13.71 15.55 12.28
CA GLU A 123 12.55 16.20 12.89
C GLU A 123 11.56 16.64 11.82
N ALA A 124 10.27 16.50 12.13
CA ALA A 124 9.17 17.02 11.33
C ALA A 124 8.07 17.57 12.24
N ASN A 125 7.51 18.72 11.89
CA ASN A 125 6.36 19.29 12.57
C ASN A 125 5.08 18.89 11.83
N LEU A 126 4.12 18.33 12.55
CA LEU A 126 2.85 17.85 12.06
C LEU A 126 1.72 18.60 12.71
N LEU A 127 0.57 18.68 12.04
CA LEU A 127 -0.68 19.13 12.62
C LEU A 127 -1.66 17.96 12.65
N ILE A 128 -2.03 17.48 13.83
CA ILE A 128 -2.91 16.34 14.03
C ILE A 128 -4.12 16.80 14.87
N GLN A 129 -5.31 16.81 14.28
CA GLN A 129 -6.54 17.26 14.96
C GLN A 129 -6.37 18.64 15.64
N ASP A 130 -5.79 19.60 14.91
CA ASP A 130 -5.47 20.96 15.36
C ASP A 130 -4.40 21.03 16.49
N GLN A 131 -3.74 19.93 16.81
CA GLN A 131 -2.62 19.87 17.76
C GLN A 131 -1.28 19.81 17.03
N GLU A 132 -0.33 20.65 17.42
CA GLU A 132 1.05 20.57 16.92
C GLU A 132 1.75 19.35 17.52
N VAL A 133 2.35 18.54 16.67
CA VAL A 133 3.09 17.34 17.05
C VAL A 133 4.48 17.39 16.42
N ARG A 134 5.52 17.23 17.24
CA ARG A 134 6.91 17.12 16.76
C ARG A 134 7.28 15.66 16.64
N LEU A 135 7.48 15.19 15.42
CA LEU A 135 7.91 13.81 15.13
C LEU A 135 9.41 13.76 14.94
N PHE A 136 10.04 12.76 15.55
CA PHE A 136 11.47 12.50 15.45
C PHE A 136 11.74 11.11 14.93
N ALA A 137 12.82 10.95 14.14
CA ALA A 137 13.28 9.67 13.66
C ALA A 137 14.79 9.51 13.87
N GLU A 138 15.20 8.36 14.38
CA GLU A 138 16.61 8.01 14.60
C GLU A 138 16.93 6.62 14.07
N ARG A 139 18.10 6.46 13.44
CA ARG A 139 18.58 5.16 13.03
C ARG A 139 19.07 4.38 14.23
N LYS A 140 18.51 3.19 14.47
CA LYS A 140 19.00 2.24 15.47
C LYS A 140 20.05 1.30 14.87
N GLU A 141 19.72 0.68 13.75
CA GLU A 141 20.54 -0.35 13.12
C GLU A 141 20.41 -0.30 11.60
N LYS A 142 21.46 -0.72 10.89
CA LYS A 142 21.46 -0.94 9.46
C LYS A 142 21.38 -2.43 9.18
N LEU A 143 20.33 -2.86 8.54
CA LEU A 143 20.15 -4.21 8.01
C LEU A 143 20.73 -4.31 6.58
N SER A 144 20.72 -5.50 5.98
CA SER A 144 21.24 -5.72 4.63
C SER A 144 20.61 -4.78 3.59
N ASN A 145 19.30 -4.67 3.57
CA ASN A 145 18.52 -3.88 2.60
C ASN A 145 17.52 -2.90 3.23
N ALA A 146 17.55 -2.72 4.56
CA ALA A 146 16.64 -1.88 5.32
C ALA A 146 17.34 -1.25 6.52
N PHE A 147 16.60 -0.53 7.34
CA PHE A 147 17.06 0.07 8.58
C PHE A 147 16.04 -0.17 9.69
N LEU A 148 16.49 -0.33 10.92
CA LEU A 148 15.65 -0.15 12.09
C LEU A 148 15.62 1.33 12.45
N ILE A 149 14.44 1.92 12.45
CA ILE A 149 14.22 3.33 12.77
C ILE A 149 13.37 3.41 14.03
N SER A 150 13.87 4.17 15.00
CA SER A 150 13.11 4.55 16.18
C SER A 150 12.37 5.86 15.89
N PHE A 151 11.07 5.87 16.14
CA PHE A 151 10.25 7.07 16.10
C PHE A 151 9.85 7.47 17.52
N THR A 152 9.96 8.76 17.80
CA THR A 152 9.44 9.40 18.99
C THR A 152 8.71 10.67 18.60
N TRP A 153 7.77 11.13 19.41
CA TRP A 153 7.04 12.36 19.16
C TRP A 153 6.53 13.00 20.45
N GLU A 154 6.18 14.25 20.35
CA GLU A 154 5.61 15.05 21.41
C GLU A 154 4.39 15.82 20.85
N PRO A 155 3.24 15.77 21.50
CA PRO A 155 2.95 15.08 22.77
C PRO A 155 2.76 13.57 22.61
N GLU A 156 2.99 12.80 23.68
CA GLU A 156 3.01 11.34 23.68
C GLU A 156 1.62 10.70 23.60
N GLU A 157 0.54 11.45 23.77
CA GLU A 157 -0.84 10.95 23.73
C GLU A 157 -1.31 10.55 22.35
N VAL A 158 -0.66 11.05 21.30
CA VAL A 158 -0.94 10.71 19.90
C VAL A 158 -0.48 9.28 19.62
N SER A 159 -1.28 8.52 18.87
CA SER A 159 -0.90 7.16 18.45
C SER A 159 -0.01 7.17 17.20
N PHE A 160 0.74 6.08 16.96
CA PHE A 160 1.51 5.98 15.73
C PHE A 160 0.63 5.95 14.48
N ALA A 161 -0.60 5.42 14.59
CA ALA A 161 -1.59 5.49 13.51
C ALA A 161 -1.90 6.94 13.12
N ASP A 162 -2.14 7.83 14.10
CA ASP A 162 -2.43 9.25 13.84
C ASP A 162 -1.23 9.94 13.18
N ILE A 163 0.00 9.61 13.59
CA ILE A 163 1.23 10.09 12.94
C ILE A 163 1.25 9.70 11.46
N LEU A 164 1.05 8.41 11.15
CA LEU A 164 1.08 7.93 9.78
C LEU A 164 -0.07 8.52 8.93
N GLU A 165 -1.27 8.63 9.49
CA GLU A 165 -2.43 9.14 8.76
C GLU A 165 -2.32 10.63 8.43
N SER A 166 -1.70 11.40 9.31
CA SER A 166 -1.57 12.85 9.14
C SER A 166 -0.37 13.27 8.29
N SER A 167 0.73 12.53 8.37
CA SER A 167 2.00 12.91 7.74
C SER A 167 2.45 11.99 6.62
N GLY A 168 1.86 10.81 6.54
CA GLY A 168 2.25 9.81 5.58
C GLY A 168 1.68 10.07 4.19
N LEU A 169 2.42 9.63 3.18
CA LEU A 169 1.95 9.56 1.81
C LEU A 169 1.54 8.12 1.46
N THR A 170 0.53 8.00 0.62
CA THR A 170 0.13 6.71 0.05
C THR A 170 1.29 6.12 -0.76
N PRO A 171 1.75 4.91 -0.46
CA PRO A 171 2.85 4.30 -1.18
C PRO A 171 2.40 3.78 -2.55
N LEU A 172 2.51 4.61 -3.57
CA LEU A 172 2.18 4.21 -4.94
C LEU A 172 3.27 3.31 -5.53
N PRO A 173 2.91 2.39 -6.44
CA PRO A 173 3.88 1.59 -7.19
C PRO A 173 4.88 2.46 -7.97
N PRO A 174 6.19 2.14 -7.93
CA PRO A 174 7.23 2.99 -8.54
C PRO A 174 7.05 3.19 -10.05
N TYR A 175 6.46 2.22 -10.76
CA TYR A 175 6.25 2.31 -12.21
C TYR A 175 5.24 3.38 -12.65
N LEU A 176 4.48 3.97 -11.72
CA LEU A 176 3.57 5.09 -12.04
C LEU A 176 4.32 6.39 -12.32
N HIS A 177 5.58 6.52 -11.87
CA HIS A 177 6.45 7.68 -12.10
C HIS A 177 5.77 9.03 -11.79
N ARG A 178 4.94 9.09 -10.73
CA ARG A 178 4.32 10.31 -10.23
C ARG A 178 4.29 10.32 -8.70
N GLU A 179 4.14 11.49 -8.14
CA GLU A 179 3.91 11.66 -6.71
C GLU A 179 2.47 11.25 -6.34
N ALA A 180 2.28 10.88 -5.07
CA ALA A 180 0.97 10.57 -4.53
C ALA A 180 0.18 11.87 -4.32
N GLU A 181 -1.12 11.81 -4.61
CA GLU A 181 -2.08 12.89 -4.42
C GLU A 181 -3.10 12.51 -3.34
N GLU A 182 -3.85 13.50 -2.81
CA GLU A 182 -4.91 13.23 -1.82
C GLU A 182 -5.95 12.22 -2.33
N SER A 183 -6.27 12.27 -3.61
CA SER A 183 -7.19 11.32 -4.23
C SER A 183 -6.73 9.87 -4.11
N ASP A 184 -5.41 9.62 -4.04
CA ASP A 184 -4.86 8.26 -3.96
C ASP A 184 -5.15 7.60 -2.61
N LYS A 185 -5.33 8.37 -1.53
CA LYS A 185 -5.74 7.83 -0.22
C LYS A 185 -7.04 7.03 -0.31
N ILE A 186 -7.94 7.45 -1.20
CA ILE A 186 -9.23 6.80 -1.44
C ILE A 186 -9.13 5.83 -2.62
N ARG A 187 -8.44 6.23 -3.69
CA ARG A 187 -8.41 5.48 -4.96
C ARG A 187 -7.53 4.25 -4.89
N TYR A 188 -6.46 4.28 -4.10
CA TYR A 188 -5.55 3.16 -3.89
C TYR A 188 -5.97 2.29 -2.68
N GLN A 189 -7.30 2.17 -2.49
CA GLN A 189 -7.95 1.28 -1.50
C GLN A 189 -9.07 0.50 -2.17
N THR A 190 -9.28 -0.74 -1.72
CA THR A 190 -10.49 -1.49 -2.08
C THR A 190 -11.70 -0.92 -1.33
N VAL A 191 -12.89 -1.09 -1.89
CA VAL A 191 -14.14 -0.60 -1.25
C VAL A 191 -14.52 -1.38 0.01
N TYR A 192 -13.85 -2.51 0.25
CA TYR A 192 -14.06 -3.41 1.40
C TYR A 192 -12.85 -3.46 2.35
N ALA A 193 -11.85 -2.59 2.17
CA ALA A 193 -10.68 -2.53 3.04
C ALA A 193 -11.05 -2.14 4.48
N ARG A 194 -10.62 -2.93 5.47
CA ARG A 194 -10.92 -2.74 6.90
C ARG A 194 -9.67 -2.67 7.78
N TRP A 195 -8.72 -3.59 7.58
CA TRP A 195 -7.62 -3.83 8.52
C TRP A 195 -6.32 -3.19 8.04
N ASN A 196 -5.87 -2.17 8.75
CA ASN A 196 -4.61 -1.49 8.46
C ASN A 196 -3.42 -2.45 8.56
N GLY A 197 -2.43 -2.34 7.65
CA GLY A 197 -1.21 -3.15 7.72
C GLY A 197 -0.52 -3.38 6.37
N SER A 198 -1.17 -3.09 5.25
CA SER A 198 -0.55 -3.22 3.93
C SER A 198 0.19 -1.97 3.50
N VAL A 199 1.32 -2.14 2.85
CA VAL A 199 2.05 -1.05 2.17
C VAL A 199 1.73 -0.99 0.67
N ALA A 200 0.99 -1.97 0.13
CA ALA A 200 0.46 -1.96 -1.22
C ALA A 200 -0.99 -2.48 -1.24
N ALA A 201 -1.80 -1.96 -2.15
CA ALA A 201 -3.17 -2.42 -2.32
C ALA A 201 -3.23 -3.79 -3.02
N PRO A 202 -4.21 -4.66 -2.67
CA PRO A 202 -4.54 -5.81 -3.49
C PRO A 202 -5.19 -5.33 -4.80
N THR A 203 -4.34 -5.05 -5.81
CA THR A 203 -4.69 -4.26 -6.99
C THR A 203 -5.84 -4.84 -7.82
N ALA A 204 -6.00 -6.17 -7.86
CA ALA A 204 -7.14 -6.81 -8.52
C ALA A 204 -8.48 -6.38 -7.89
N GLY A 205 -8.50 -6.12 -6.59
CA GLY A 205 -9.67 -5.68 -5.84
C GLY A 205 -10.06 -4.21 -6.06
N LEU A 206 -9.18 -3.40 -6.62
CA LEU A 206 -9.42 -1.96 -6.82
C LEU A 206 -10.55 -1.65 -7.79
N HIS A 207 -10.92 -2.59 -8.66
CA HIS A 207 -11.96 -2.41 -9.66
C HIS A 207 -13.38 -2.68 -9.13
N PHE A 208 -13.51 -3.35 -7.99
CA PHE A 208 -14.81 -3.59 -7.38
C PHE A 208 -15.46 -2.29 -6.91
N THR A 209 -16.80 -2.22 -7.09
CA THR A 209 -17.67 -1.19 -6.56
C THR A 209 -18.71 -1.84 -5.64
N LYS A 210 -19.35 -1.04 -4.79
CA LYS A 210 -20.46 -1.52 -3.96
C LYS A 210 -21.60 -2.11 -4.81
N THR A 211 -21.84 -1.52 -5.99
CA THR A 211 -22.85 -1.99 -6.96
C THR A 211 -22.52 -3.39 -7.46
N ILE A 212 -21.26 -3.65 -7.86
CA ILE A 212 -20.85 -5.00 -8.29
C ILE A 212 -20.99 -6.00 -7.16
N LEU A 213 -20.56 -5.65 -5.94
CA LEU A 213 -20.70 -6.54 -4.78
C LEU A 213 -22.16 -6.89 -4.50
N GLN A 214 -23.08 -5.93 -4.62
CA GLN A 214 -24.50 -6.15 -4.48
C GLN A 214 -25.04 -7.06 -5.59
N GLN A 215 -24.66 -6.84 -6.86
CA GLN A 215 -25.06 -7.69 -7.98
C GLN A 215 -24.61 -9.15 -7.81
N LEU A 216 -23.40 -9.35 -7.28
CA LEU A 216 -22.87 -10.69 -6.97
C LEU A 216 -23.70 -11.38 -5.88
N GLU A 217 -24.06 -10.64 -4.82
CA GLU A 217 -24.92 -11.14 -3.73
C GLU A 217 -26.33 -11.48 -4.25
N GLU A 218 -26.95 -10.62 -5.07
CA GLU A 218 -28.24 -10.86 -5.72
C GLU A 218 -28.21 -12.08 -6.64
N LYS A 219 -27.07 -12.37 -7.26
CA LYS A 219 -26.84 -13.59 -8.07
C LYS A 219 -26.61 -14.86 -7.21
N GLY A 220 -26.47 -14.72 -5.89
CA GLY A 220 -26.20 -15.84 -4.98
C GLY A 220 -24.76 -16.33 -5.02
N ILE A 221 -23.80 -15.48 -5.43
CA ILE A 221 -22.38 -15.79 -5.38
C ILE A 221 -21.89 -15.58 -3.97
N ASP A 222 -21.34 -16.63 -3.37
CA ASP A 222 -20.79 -16.56 -2.02
C ASP A 222 -19.51 -15.75 -1.96
N LYS A 223 -19.29 -15.08 -0.83
CA LYS A 223 -18.06 -14.36 -0.54
C LYS A 223 -17.51 -14.74 0.83
N ASP A 224 -16.19 -14.76 0.94
CA ASP A 224 -15.49 -14.89 2.19
C ASP A 224 -14.31 -13.90 2.24
N GLU A 225 -13.81 -13.61 3.41
CA GLU A 225 -12.86 -12.54 3.66
C GLU A 225 -11.62 -13.09 4.36
N LEU A 226 -10.47 -12.55 3.98
CA LEU A 226 -9.19 -12.88 4.59
C LEU A 226 -8.33 -11.63 4.79
N ILE A 227 -7.32 -11.72 5.63
CA ILE A 227 -6.38 -10.63 5.89
C ILE A 227 -4.99 -11.09 5.52
N LEU A 228 -4.46 -10.54 4.42
CA LEU A 228 -3.07 -10.73 3.99
C LEU A 228 -2.43 -9.36 3.82
N HIS A 229 -1.54 -8.99 4.74
CA HIS A 229 -0.81 -7.74 4.63
C HIS A 229 0.24 -7.83 3.52
N VAL A 230 0.07 -6.97 2.50
CA VAL A 230 0.97 -6.91 1.36
C VAL A 230 2.20 -6.09 1.73
N GLY A 231 3.35 -6.76 1.80
CA GLY A 231 4.63 -6.16 2.16
C GLY A 231 5.34 -5.49 0.98
N ALA A 232 6.52 -4.92 1.27
CA ALA A 232 7.34 -4.17 0.29
C ALA A 232 7.95 -5.03 -0.83
N GLY A 233 7.94 -6.35 -0.73
CA GLY A 233 8.39 -7.26 -1.79
C GLY A 233 7.69 -7.03 -3.12
N THR A 234 6.45 -6.50 -3.10
CA THR A 234 5.72 -6.09 -4.30
C THR A 234 6.39 -4.94 -5.06
N PHE A 235 7.17 -4.09 -4.38
CA PHE A 235 7.87 -2.95 -4.99
C PHE A 235 9.32 -3.24 -5.35
N LYS A 236 9.90 -4.29 -4.76
CA LYS A 236 11.27 -4.76 -5.02
C LYS A 236 11.25 -6.29 -5.02
N PRO A 237 10.90 -6.91 -6.16
CA PRO A 237 10.98 -8.35 -6.31
C PRO A 237 12.45 -8.84 -6.32
#